data_adc4630146fe40785051ce3af9d98bc8
#
_entry.id   adc4630146fe40785051ce3af9d98bc8
#
_cell.length_a   1.000
_cell.length_b   1.000
_cell.length_c   1.000
_cell.angle_alpha   90.00
_cell.angle_beta   90.00
_cell.angle_gamma   90.00
#
_symmetry.space_group_name_H-M   'P 1'
#
loop_
_entity.id
_entity.type
_entity.pdbx_description
1 polymer ?
#
loop_
_entity_poly.entity_id
_entity_poly.type
_entity_poly.pdbx_seq_one_letter_code
_entity_poly.pdbx_strand_id
1 'polypeptide(L)'
;MKKTISILLTFVLLSSGVLSLCAAAETPTEITVDMGYTQAVQFDPRTEVPSIDNSGTAHRFFASTADTPYTFYMYLTERQKDVYNTLLKAGLDSADNVNGVKITFTTPITCQNTTASLTAEAQTELTLAVQGGVAALMDDHPEMFWLGAYKLSYSYSYRVSGGVYTLSVSSITCKMNYDTAVYADKASVTDYYTRMMAAFDAFEVKGYTRYEKVKSIHDTIAKQVTYDPNYDNANANGTAHEPTSVFLEPFLPVCEGYAEAFKMLCDREGIPCLIVVGQGNGGGHAWNYVKMEDGKWYAVDLTWDDKSLIYYDYFLVGANSTNRYFGNNTTTFSNKHTATGERFIGGLYILPYPELSQTAYALMLGDANTDIAVRKADGIVLLGKSQSLSTAFIAPYGSTISYSGTTTGGSVTVTQGGTTTTYTVARRGDVVVDNAVNTTDYAKVAKATVGAVEITDKAQLAAADLNGDGTVDAFDASLLDLYINGEELY
;
A
#
# COMPACT_ATOMS: atom_id res chain seq x y z
N MET A 1 16.06 24.74 21.85
CA MET A 1 15.53 24.18 23.13
C MET A 1 14.75 22.95 22.77
N LYS A 2 15.30 21.77 23.08
CA LYS A 2 14.64 20.50 22.82
C LYS A 2 13.43 20.37 23.74
N LYS A 3 12.22 20.41 23.20
CA LYS A 3 11.02 19.99 23.91
C LYS A 3 10.81 18.50 23.61
N THR A 4 11.25 17.68 24.53
CA THR A 4 10.84 16.27 24.57
C THR A 4 9.39 16.25 24.98
N ILE A 5 8.47 15.96 24.06
CA ILE A 5 7.07 15.69 24.39
C ILE A 5 6.99 14.20 24.66
N SER A 6 7.10 13.85 25.93
CA SER A 6 6.68 12.53 26.42
C SER A 6 5.16 12.52 26.42
N ILE A 7 4.54 11.85 25.45
CA ILE A 7 3.11 11.60 25.50
C ILE A 7 2.89 10.43 26.46
N LEU A 8 2.61 10.82 27.68
CA LEU A 8 2.09 9.91 28.69
C LEU A 8 0.65 9.59 28.31
N LEU A 9 0.35 8.33 27.99
CA LEU A 9 -1.02 7.84 27.86
C LEU A 9 -1.69 8.00 29.23
N THR A 10 -2.26 9.15 29.49
CA THR A 10 -2.97 9.39 30.76
C THR A 10 -4.38 8.85 30.61
N PHE A 11 -4.57 7.59 31.03
CA PHE A 11 -5.90 7.07 31.28
C PHE A 11 -6.51 7.85 32.43
N VAL A 12 -7.29 8.88 32.14
CA VAL A 12 -8.10 9.54 33.16
C VAL A 12 -9.34 8.66 33.37
N LEU A 13 -9.24 7.76 34.31
CA LEU A 13 -10.40 7.10 34.92
C LEU A 13 -11.14 8.15 35.75
N LEU A 14 -12.16 8.79 35.18
CA LEU A 14 -13.17 9.48 35.95
C LEU A 14 -14.15 8.46 36.50
N SER A 15 -13.76 7.78 37.57
CA SER A 15 -14.70 7.04 38.41
C SER A 15 -15.32 7.98 39.45
N SER A 16 -16.41 8.64 39.11
CA SER A 16 -17.28 9.28 40.08
C SER A 16 -18.62 8.55 40.14
N GLY A 17 -18.68 7.58 41.00
CA GLY A 17 -19.92 6.86 41.27
C GLY A 17 -19.72 5.79 42.33
N VAL A 18 -19.68 6.20 43.61
CA VAL A 18 -19.84 5.24 44.68
C VAL A 18 -21.29 4.78 44.70
N LEU A 19 -21.54 3.62 44.08
CA LEU A 19 -22.78 2.90 44.24
C LEU A 19 -22.64 1.96 45.41
N SER A 20 -23.34 2.28 46.50
CA SER A 20 -23.59 1.38 47.61
C SER A 20 -24.50 0.24 47.11
N LEU A 21 -23.92 -0.94 46.90
CA LEU A 21 -24.66 -2.13 46.46
C LEU A 21 -25.08 -2.98 47.62
N CYS A 22 -26.39 -3.07 47.85
CA CYS A 22 -26.99 -4.16 48.61
C CYS A 22 -26.87 -5.48 47.85
N ALA A 23 -26.37 -6.50 48.52
CA ALA A 23 -26.27 -7.83 47.98
C ALA A 23 -27.64 -8.44 47.72
N ALA A 24 -28.04 -8.57 46.50
CA ALA A 24 -28.96 -9.59 45.96
C ALA A 24 -29.21 -9.31 44.47
N ALA A 25 -28.71 -10.14 43.58
CA ALA A 25 -29.39 -10.58 42.37
C ALA A 25 -28.43 -11.26 41.40
N GLU A 26 -28.80 -12.41 40.92
CA GLU A 26 -28.11 -13.21 39.89
C GLU A 26 -28.23 -12.63 38.46
N THR A 27 -28.63 -11.40 38.30
CA THR A 27 -28.70 -10.74 37.01
C THR A 27 -27.41 -9.94 36.74
N PRO A 28 -26.78 -10.08 35.57
CA PRO A 28 -25.62 -9.27 35.18
C PRO A 28 -25.96 -7.77 35.21
N THR A 29 -25.16 -6.97 35.89
CA THR A 29 -25.25 -5.52 35.85
C THR A 29 -24.38 -5.02 34.70
N GLU A 30 -24.99 -4.26 33.77
CA GLU A 30 -24.26 -3.64 32.66
C GLU A 30 -23.77 -2.25 33.08
N ILE A 31 -22.48 -2.00 32.87
CA ILE A 31 -21.85 -0.72 33.14
C ILE A 31 -21.16 -0.25 31.85
N THR A 32 -21.42 0.99 31.46
CA THR A 32 -20.77 1.61 30.31
C THR A 32 -19.62 2.50 30.78
N VAL A 33 -18.46 2.35 30.18
CA VAL A 33 -17.25 3.14 30.45
C VAL A 33 -16.84 3.85 29.17
N ASP A 34 -16.61 5.15 29.28
CA ASP A 34 -16.04 5.97 28.21
C ASP A 34 -14.51 6.03 28.39
N MET A 35 -13.76 5.54 27.42
CA MET A 35 -12.30 5.48 27.49
C MET A 35 -11.60 6.75 27.01
N GLY A 36 -12.34 7.80 26.64
CA GLY A 36 -11.75 9.02 26.10
C GLY A 36 -11.30 8.87 24.64
N TYR A 37 -10.51 9.85 24.17
CA TYR A 37 -10.01 9.87 22.81
C TYR A 37 -8.70 9.12 22.71
N THR A 38 -8.58 8.24 21.73
CA THR A 38 -7.30 7.81 21.21
C THR A 38 -7.00 8.72 20.03
N GLN A 39 -6.04 9.61 20.18
CA GLN A 39 -5.68 10.57 19.13
C GLN A 39 -4.61 9.93 18.26
N ALA A 40 -4.85 9.91 16.96
CA ALA A 40 -3.77 9.71 16.01
C ALA A 40 -2.78 10.88 16.14
N VAL A 41 -1.53 10.62 16.00
CA VAL A 41 -0.49 11.63 16.04
C VAL A 41 -0.06 11.91 14.61
N GLN A 42 -0.10 13.18 14.24
CA GLN A 42 0.38 13.62 12.94
C GLN A 42 1.87 13.31 12.78
N PHE A 43 2.19 12.79 11.64
CA PHE A 43 3.52 12.39 11.22
C PHE A 43 4.36 13.62 10.81
N ASP A 44 5.52 13.84 11.46
CA ASP A 44 6.52 14.79 10.98
C ASP A 44 7.70 14.01 10.35
N PRO A 45 7.85 14.04 9.01
CA PRO A 45 8.90 13.30 8.32
C PRO A 45 10.31 13.72 8.70
N ARG A 46 10.48 14.76 9.53
CA ARG A 46 11.80 15.30 9.94
C ARG A 46 12.24 14.86 11.31
N THR A 47 11.34 14.53 12.22
CA THR A 47 11.68 14.43 13.65
C THR A 47 11.03 13.31 14.43
N GLU A 48 10.00 12.61 13.91
CA GLU A 48 9.19 11.69 14.70
C GLU A 48 9.00 10.32 14.05
N VAL A 49 8.83 9.31 14.87
CA VAL A 49 8.41 7.97 14.45
C VAL A 49 6.93 8.05 14.05
N PRO A 50 6.51 7.39 12.98
CA PRO A 50 5.18 7.54 12.42
C PRO A 50 4.08 7.21 13.40
N SER A 51 3.06 8.00 13.35
CA SER A 51 1.78 7.75 13.98
C SER A 51 0.69 7.86 12.95
N ILE A 52 -0.41 7.24 13.23
CA ILE A 52 -1.47 6.93 12.28
C ILE A 52 -2.41 8.08 12.05
N ASP A 53 -2.81 8.26 10.82
CA ASP A 53 -4.10 8.83 10.48
C ASP A 53 -4.81 8.05 9.37
N ASN A 54 -6.11 8.09 9.30
CA ASN A 54 -6.99 7.16 8.69
C ASN A 54 -8.14 7.62 7.92
N SER A 55 -8.69 6.81 7.20
CA SER A 55 -10.07 6.85 6.89
C SER A 55 -10.55 6.30 5.60
N GLY A 56 -11.61 5.78 5.49
CA GLY A 56 -12.20 5.20 4.62
C GLY A 56 -13.38 4.99 3.97
N THR A 57 -13.85 4.49 3.03
CA THR A 57 -15.13 3.93 2.73
C THR A 57 -15.07 2.74 1.86
N ALA A 58 -15.58 1.71 2.37
CA ALA A 58 -15.82 0.51 1.65
C ALA A 58 -17.09 0.62 0.83
N HIS A 59 -17.00 0.54 -0.46
CA HIS A 59 -18.02 -0.10 -1.27
C HIS A 59 -17.47 -0.83 -2.49
N ARG A 60 -16.17 -0.82 -2.71
CA ARG A 60 -15.52 -1.74 -3.64
C ARG A 60 -14.41 -2.44 -2.90
N PHE A 61 -14.75 -3.58 -2.31
CA PHE A 61 -13.73 -4.51 -1.91
C PHE A 61 -12.95 -4.90 -3.16
N PHE A 62 -11.69 -4.51 -3.21
CA PHE A 62 -10.79 -5.22 -4.10
C PHE A 62 -10.68 -6.61 -3.50
N ALA A 63 -11.44 -7.56 -4.07
CA ALA A 63 -11.39 -8.93 -3.62
C ALA A 63 -9.91 -9.32 -3.62
N SER A 64 -9.41 -9.73 -2.45
CA SER A 64 -8.12 -10.40 -2.36
C SER A 64 -8.17 -11.54 -3.37
N THR A 65 -7.54 -11.34 -4.52
CA THR A 65 -7.35 -12.43 -5.47
C THR A 65 -6.32 -13.39 -4.89
N ALA A 66 -6.30 -14.62 -5.37
CA ALA A 66 -5.30 -15.61 -4.94
C ALA A 66 -3.85 -15.11 -5.10
N ASP A 67 -3.64 -14.05 -5.87
CA ASP A 67 -2.35 -13.40 -6.13
C ASP A 67 -1.99 -12.27 -5.15
N THR A 68 -2.90 -11.86 -4.26
CA THR A 68 -2.65 -10.86 -3.21
C THR A 68 -2.68 -11.51 -1.81
N PRO A 69 -1.79 -12.47 -1.50
CA PRO A 69 -1.88 -13.23 -0.25
C PRO A 69 -1.40 -12.43 0.98
N TYR A 70 -0.90 -11.21 0.80
CA TYR A 70 -0.29 -10.43 1.86
C TYR A 70 -1.20 -9.27 2.24
N THR A 71 -2.09 -9.52 3.21
CA THR A 71 -2.85 -8.50 3.93
C THR A 71 -2.50 -8.60 5.41
N PHE A 72 -2.57 -7.49 6.13
CA PHE A 72 -2.30 -7.49 7.57
C PHE A 72 -3.39 -8.24 8.34
N TYR A 73 -4.57 -8.38 7.76
CA TYR A 73 -5.65 -9.22 8.29
C TYR A 73 -5.20 -10.62 8.67
N MET A 74 -4.26 -11.21 7.91
CA MET A 74 -3.75 -12.57 8.16
C MET A 74 -3.05 -12.73 9.51
N TYR A 75 -2.51 -11.65 10.04
CA TYR A 75 -1.73 -11.63 11.29
C TYR A 75 -2.56 -11.25 12.52
N LEU A 76 -3.84 -10.96 12.33
CA LEU A 76 -4.73 -10.53 13.40
C LEU A 76 -5.19 -11.69 14.29
N THR A 77 -5.29 -11.42 15.58
CA THR A 77 -6.02 -12.26 16.53
C THR A 77 -7.53 -12.22 16.24
N GLU A 78 -8.30 -13.16 16.75
CA GLU A 78 -9.74 -13.21 16.51
C GLU A 78 -10.48 -11.93 16.95
N ARG A 79 -10.08 -11.32 18.08
CA ARG A 79 -10.67 -10.06 18.52
C ARG A 79 -10.29 -8.87 17.64
N GLN A 80 -9.08 -8.84 17.14
CA GLN A 80 -8.66 -7.84 16.16
C GLN A 80 -9.44 -8.02 14.84
N LYS A 81 -9.69 -9.25 14.41
CA LYS A 81 -10.54 -9.55 13.26
C LYS A 81 -12.00 -9.14 13.48
N ASP A 82 -12.54 -9.29 14.70
CA ASP A 82 -13.88 -8.79 15.00
C ASP A 82 -13.98 -7.28 14.79
N VAL A 83 -12.97 -6.52 15.20
CA VAL A 83 -12.87 -5.06 14.96
C VAL A 83 -12.76 -4.77 13.48
N TYR A 84 -11.76 -5.34 12.82
CA TYR A 84 -11.48 -5.16 11.39
C TYR A 84 -12.75 -5.44 10.55
N ASN A 85 -13.32 -6.64 10.68
CA ASN A 85 -14.46 -7.07 9.88
C ASN A 85 -15.72 -6.24 10.15
N THR A 86 -15.93 -5.81 11.41
CA THR A 86 -17.11 -5.00 11.74
C THR A 86 -17.00 -3.60 11.14
N LEU A 87 -15.85 -2.95 11.25
CA LEU A 87 -15.62 -1.61 10.67
C LEU A 87 -15.64 -1.67 9.14
N LEU A 88 -14.97 -2.66 8.56
CA LEU A 88 -14.95 -2.87 7.12
C LEU A 88 -16.37 -3.07 6.56
N LYS A 89 -17.16 -3.93 7.22
CA LYS A 89 -18.56 -4.17 6.83
C LYS A 89 -19.43 -2.91 6.99
N ALA A 90 -19.17 -2.11 7.99
CA ALA A 90 -19.90 -0.86 8.22
C ALA A 90 -19.60 0.18 7.11
N GLY A 91 -18.40 0.12 6.52
CA GLY A 91 -18.02 1.06 5.46
C GLY A 91 -18.24 2.50 5.88
N LEU A 92 -18.91 3.33 5.05
CA LEU A 92 -19.26 4.73 5.36
C LEU A 92 -20.07 4.90 6.65
N ASP A 93 -20.77 3.86 7.11
CA ASP A 93 -21.47 3.95 8.38
C ASP A 93 -20.50 3.97 9.56
N SER A 94 -19.26 3.49 9.38
CA SER A 94 -18.22 3.62 10.39
C SER A 94 -17.78 5.07 10.63
N ALA A 95 -18.03 5.96 9.67
CA ALA A 95 -17.78 7.39 9.81
C ALA A 95 -18.80 8.12 10.71
N ASP A 96 -19.70 7.42 11.39
CA ASP A 96 -20.65 8.05 12.33
C ASP A 96 -19.93 8.45 13.62
N ASN A 97 -19.74 9.77 13.80
CA ASN A 97 -19.14 10.35 15.00
C ASN A 97 -20.17 10.62 16.13
N VAL A 98 -21.44 10.37 15.90
CA VAL A 98 -22.53 10.56 16.88
C VAL A 98 -22.87 9.25 17.58
N ASN A 99 -23.26 8.23 16.83
CA ASN A 99 -23.67 6.94 17.40
C ASN A 99 -22.52 5.94 17.44
N GLY A 100 -21.64 5.99 16.43
CA GLY A 100 -20.53 5.05 16.26
C GLY A 100 -20.98 3.65 15.82
N VAL A 101 -20.03 2.74 15.73
CA VAL A 101 -20.26 1.34 15.36
C VAL A 101 -20.09 0.45 16.57
N LYS A 102 -21.09 -0.38 16.84
CA LYS A 102 -21.00 -1.42 17.86
C LYS A 102 -20.26 -2.62 17.30
N ILE A 103 -19.15 -2.98 17.96
CA ILE A 103 -18.31 -4.14 17.65
C ILE A 103 -18.57 -5.19 18.74
N THR A 104 -18.94 -6.39 18.33
CA THR A 104 -19.17 -7.51 19.24
C THR A 104 -18.03 -8.51 19.12
N PHE A 105 -17.40 -8.86 20.25
CA PHE A 105 -16.34 -9.84 20.27
C PHE A 105 -16.89 -11.26 20.25
N THR A 106 -16.41 -12.07 19.32
CA THR A 106 -16.71 -13.52 19.25
C THR A 106 -16.31 -14.20 20.53
N THR A 107 -15.17 -13.80 21.12
CA THR A 107 -14.71 -14.26 22.43
C THR A 107 -14.62 -13.05 23.36
N PRO A 108 -15.49 -12.92 24.37
CA PRO A 108 -15.45 -11.80 25.32
C PRO A 108 -14.11 -11.70 26.05
N ILE A 109 -13.73 -10.47 26.42
CA ILE A 109 -12.60 -10.24 27.33
C ILE A 109 -13.09 -10.42 28.75
N THR A 110 -12.48 -11.34 29.50
CA THR A 110 -12.89 -11.67 30.85
C THR A 110 -11.75 -11.50 31.84
N CYS A 111 -12.05 -10.96 33.01
CA CYS A 111 -11.07 -10.89 34.11
C CYS A 111 -11.74 -11.06 35.48
N GLN A 112 -10.91 -11.32 36.50
CA GLN A 112 -11.33 -11.34 37.90
C GLN A 112 -10.64 -10.20 38.64
N ASN A 113 -11.39 -9.50 39.48
CA ASN A 113 -10.87 -8.40 40.28
C ASN A 113 -11.57 -8.34 41.65
N THR A 114 -10.97 -7.65 42.58
CA THR A 114 -11.57 -7.35 43.90
C THR A 114 -12.53 -6.16 43.84
N THR A 115 -12.60 -5.48 42.70
CA THR A 115 -13.50 -4.34 42.43
C THR A 115 -14.27 -4.56 41.14
N ALA A 116 -15.36 -3.81 40.93
CA ALA A 116 -16.12 -3.84 39.71
C ALA A 116 -15.44 -3.01 38.57
N SER A 117 -14.17 -3.29 38.31
CA SER A 117 -13.37 -2.63 37.27
C SER A 117 -12.48 -3.65 36.57
N LEU A 118 -12.21 -3.44 35.29
CA LEU A 118 -11.27 -4.27 34.52
C LEU A 118 -9.87 -4.20 35.15
N THR A 119 -9.15 -5.30 35.10
CA THR A 119 -7.72 -5.32 35.43
C THR A 119 -6.91 -4.60 34.36
N ALA A 120 -5.66 -4.19 34.65
CA ALA A 120 -4.77 -3.55 33.70
C ALA A 120 -4.51 -4.44 32.47
N GLU A 121 -4.40 -5.74 32.67
CA GLU A 121 -4.21 -6.72 31.60
C GLU A 121 -5.43 -6.77 30.67
N ALA A 122 -6.64 -6.79 31.22
CA ALA A 122 -7.87 -6.81 30.43
C ALA A 122 -8.07 -5.49 29.67
N GLN A 123 -7.67 -4.35 30.26
CA GLN A 123 -7.67 -3.05 29.56
C GLN A 123 -6.65 -3.03 28.43
N THR A 124 -5.45 -3.58 28.66
CA THR A 124 -4.41 -3.70 27.62
C THR A 124 -4.89 -4.60 26.48
N GLU A 125 -5.51 -5.73 26.81
CA GLU A 125 -6.07 -6.66 25.81
C GLU A 125 -7.16 -5.99 24.96
N LEU A 126 -8.04 -5.20 25.58
CA LEU A 126 -9.06 -4.43 24.89
C LEU A 126 -8.43 -3.39 23.95
N THR A 127 -7.43 -2.67 24.43
CA THR A 127 -6.70 -1.67 23.64
C THR A 127 -6.03 -2.31 22.43
N LEU A 128 -5.31 -3.41 22.64
CA LEU A 128 -4.63 -4.14 21.56
C LEU A 128 -5.60 -4.71 20.54
N ALA A 129 -6.79 -5.17 20.97
CA ALA A 129 -7.80 -5.67 20.05
C ALA A 129 -8.26 -4.57 19.09
N VAL A 130 -8.51 -3.37 19.60
CA VAL A 130 -8.97 -2.25 18.76
C VAL A 130 -7.83 -1.70 17.91
N GLN A 131 -6.70 -1.39 18.52
CA GLN A 131 -5.57 -0.80 17.81
C GLN A 131 -5.09 -1.70 16.67
N GLY A 132 -4.89 -3.00 16.94
CA GLY A 132 -4.44 -3.93 15.91
C GLY A 132 -5.46 -4.11 14.79
N GLY A 133 -6.76 -4.19 15.11
CA GLY A 133 -7.81 -4.31 14.11
C GLY A 133 -7.94 -3.07 13.23
N VAL A 134 -7.87 -1.89 13.83
CA VAL A 134 -7.92 -0.61 13.10
C VAL A 134 -6.67 -0.42 12.25
N ALA A 135 -5.46 -0.62 12.81
CA ALA A 135 -4.21 -0.43 12.07
C ALA A 135 -4.13 -1.30 10.81
N ALA A 136 -4.46 -2.59 10.96
CA ALA A 136 -4.46 -3.49 9.82
C ALA A 136 -5.50 -3.09 8.78
N LEU A 137 -6.68 -2.62 9.24
CA LEU A 137 -7.73 -2.17 8.34
C LEU A 137 -7.29 -0.96 7.51
N MET A 138 -6.59 -0.03 8.12
CA MET A 138 -6.10 1.17 7.45
C MET A 138 -5.07 0.86 6.38
N ASP A 139 -4.11 -0.02 6.70
CA ASP A 139 -3.08 -0.37 5.75
C ASP A 139 -3.58 -1.27 4.63
N ASP A 140 -4.58 -2.11 4.92
CA ASP A 140 -5.22 -2.94 3.90
C ASP A 140 -6.22 -2.15 3.04
N HIS A 141 -6.87 -1.10 3.61
CA HIS A 141 -7.96 -0.31 3.02
C HIS A 141 -7.76 1.19 3.20
N PRO A 142 -6.75 1.80 2.57
CA PRO A 142 -6.47 3.23 2.70
C PRO A 142 -7.57 4.12 2.14
N GLU A 143 -8.48 3.57 1.33
CA GLU A 143 -9.70 4.28 0.95
C GLU A 143 -10.60 4.60 2.14
N MET A 144 -10.39 3.98 3.31
CA MET A 144 -11.03 4.32 4.56
C MET A 144 -10.37 5.51 5.28
N PHE A 145 -10.16 6.75 4.65
CA PHE A 145 -9.47 7.96 5.15
C PHE A 145 -10.02 8.60 6.44
N TRP A 146 -11.10 8.17 7.11
CA TRP A 146 -11.64 8.75 8.34
C TRP A 146 -11.34 7.96 9.63
N LEU A 147 -10.62 6.80 9.56
CA LEU A 147 -10.39 5.97 10.75
C LEU A 147 -9.27 6.45 11.70
N GLY A 148 -8.72 7.69 11.60
CA GLY A 148 -7.51 8.18 12.30
C GLY A 148 -7.64 8.37 13.76
N ALA A 149 -8.70 8.95 14.17
CA ALA A 149 -8.96 9.12 15.58
C ALA A 149 -10.32 8.56 15.92
N TYR A 150 -10.40 7.90 17.05
CA TYR A 150 -11.66 7.33 17.51
C TYR A 150 -11.80 7.42 19.02
N LYS A 151 -13.05 7.48 19.46
CA LYS A 151 -13.46 7.38 20.85
C LYS A 151 -14.08 6.03 21.09
N LEU A 152 -13.64 5.36 22.17
CA LEU A 152 -14.16 4.07 22.57
C LEU A 152 -15.04 4.19 23.79
N SER A 153 -16.14 3.45 23.78
CA SER A 153 -16.89 3.10 24.96
C SER A 153 -17.13 1.60 24.97
N TYR A 154 -17.15 1.01 26.15
CA TYR A 154 -17.47 -0.41 26.32
C TYR A 154 -18.45 -0.61 27.44
N SER A 155 -19.26 -1.68 27.31
CA SER A 155 -20.12 -2.18 28.39
C SER A 155 -19.59 -3.50 28.86
N TYR A 156 -19.61 -3.70 30.17
CA TYR A 156 -19.25 -4.98 30.75
C TYR A 156 -20.34 -5.47 31.72
N SER A 157 -20.50 -6.77 31.77
CA SER A 157 -21.28 -7.47 32.80
C SER A 157 -20.36 -8.01 33.87
N TYR A 158 -20.85 -8.15 35.09
CA TYR A 158 -20.10 -8.81 36.15
C TYR A 158 -20.96 -9.69 37.04
N ARG A 159 -20.28 -10.63 37.67
CA ARG A 159 -20.83 -11.46 38.76
C ARG A 159 -19.91 -11.36 39.98
N VAL A 160 -20.50 -11.44 41.17
CA VAL A 160 -19.72 -11.40 42.44
C VAL A 160 -19.91 -12.72 43.18
N SER A 161 -18.79 -13.32 43.56
CA SER A 161 -18.77 -14.51 44.40
C SER A 161 -17.60 -14.43 45.38
N GLY A 162 -17.86 -14.57 46.68
CA GLY A 162 -16.81 -14.51 47.70
C GLY A 162 -15.99 -13.21 47.71
N GLY A 163 -16.56 -12.09 47.31
CA GLY A 163 -15.86 -10.80 47.22
C GLY A 163 -15.04 -10.62 45.94
N VAL A 164 -15.07 -11.57 45.02
CA VAL A 164 -14.41 -11.51 43.72
C VAL A 164 -15.41 -11.19 42.65
N TYR A 165 -15.11 -10.17 41.85
CA TYR A 165 -15.86 -9.78 40.67
C TYR A 165 -15.30 -10.52 39.43
N THR A 166 -16.14 -11.27 38.74
CA THR A 166 -15.82 -11.80 37.39
C THR A 166 -16.48 -10.90 36.36
N LEU A 167 -15.66 -10.17 35.61
CA LEU A 167 -16.11 -9.20 34.62
C LEU A 167 -16.01 -9.78 33.22
N SER A 168 -16.90 -9.33 32.31
CA SER A 168 -16.93 -9.75 30.91
C SER A 168 -17.30 -8.60 30.01
N VAL A 169 -16.41 -8.23 29.06
CA VAL A 169 -16.66 -7.27 27.99
C VAL A 169 -16.94 -8.05 26.72
N SER A 170 -18.18 -8.00 26.26
CA SER A 170 -18.62 -8.70 25.04
C SER A 170 -18.72 -7.77 23.82
N SER A 171 -18.74 -6.46 24.01
CA SER A 171 -18.82 -5.49 22.93
C SER A 171 -18.26 -4.13 23.31
N ILE A 172 -17.88 -3.40 22.29
CA ILE A 172 -17.46 -1.99 22.36
C ILE A 172 -18.27 -1.16 21.36
N THR A 173 -18.26 0.16 21.54
CA THR A 173 -18.72 1.11 20.52
C THR A 173 -17.56 2.00 20.16
N CYS A 174 -17.26 2.06 18.87
CA CYS A 174 -16.23 2.88 18.27
C CYS A 174 -16.89 4.06 17.54
N LYS A 175 -16.54 5.29 17.92
CA LYS A 175 -17.01 6.52 17.27
C LYS A 175 -15.83 7.24 16.66
N MET A 176 -15.96 7.67 15.43
CA MET A 176 -14.91 8.45 14.78
C MET A 176 -14.79 9.85 15.39
N ASN A 177 -13.58 10.40 15.33
CA ASN A 177 -13.26 11.73 15.82
C ASN A 177 -12.37 12.44 14.80
N TYR A 178 -12.96 12.82 13.68
CA TYR A 178 -12.20 13.49 12.62
C TYR A 178 -11.73 14.89 13.03
N ASP A 179 -10.75 15.39 12.28
CA ASP A 179 -10.42 16.82 12.31
C ASP A 179 -11.61 17.62 11.76
N THR A 180 -12.28 18.33 12.66
CA THR A 180 -13.45 19.16 12.31
C THR A 180 -13.10 20.36 11.44
N ALA A 181 -11.82 20.70 11.29
CA ALA A 181 -11.38 21.71 10.33
C ALA A 181 -11.43 21.18 8.89
N VAL A 182 -11.36 19.86 8.70
CA VAL A 182 -11.43 19.19 7.39
C VAL A 182 -12.82 18.61 7.16
N TYR A 183 -13.33 17.86 8.14
CA TYR A 183 -14.60 17.15 8.04
C TYR A 183 -15.56 17.60 9.15
N ALA A 184 -16.64 18.28 8.80
CA ALA A 184 -17.62 18.74 9.77
C ALA A 184 -18.43 17.58 10.38
N ASP A 185 -18.75 16.58 9.56
CA ASP A 185 -19.63 15.47 9.91
C ASP A 185 -19.46 14.29 8.91
N LYS A 186 -20.23 13.21 9.13
CA LYS A 186 -20.29 12.07 8.22
C LYS A 186 -20.67 12.46 6.78
N ALA A 187 -21.49 13.49 6.60
CA ALA A 187 -21.91 13.91 5.27
C ALA A 187 -20.75 14.50 4.47
N SER A 188 -19.91 15.30 5.13
CA SER A 188 -18.68 15.83 4.50
C SER A 188 -17.68 14.72 4.17
N VAL A 189 -17.47 13.75 5.05
CA VAL A 189 -16.68 12.56 4.75
C VAL A 189 -17.22 11.82 3.52
N THR A 190 -18.53 11.63 3.47
CA THR A 190 -19.19 10.95 2.33
C THR A 190 -18.98 11.70 1.01
N ASP A 191 -19.01 13.03 1.04
CA ASP A 191 -18.77 13.87 -0.15
C ASP A 191 -17.32 13.71 -0.63
N TYR A 192 -16.36 13.85 0.27
CA TYR A 192 -14.94 13.67 -0.06
C TYR A 192 -14.66 12.29 -0.66
N TYR A 193 -15.19 11.25 -0.02
CA TYR A 193 -15.07 9.90 -0.54
C TYR A 193 -15.66 9.72 -1.93
N THR A 194 -16.85 10.21 -2.14
CA THR A 194 -17.54 10.05 -3.44
C THR A 194 -16.74 10.72 -4.55
N ARG A 195 -16.18 11.91 -4.28
CA ARG A 195 -15.33 12.63 -5.23
C ARG A 195 -13.99 11.93 -5.43
N MET A 196 -13.37 11.46 -4.34
CA MET A 196 -12.11 10.71 -4.41
C MET A 196 -12.28 9.44 -5.24
N MET A 197 -13.32 8.65 -4.98
CA MET A 197 -13.54 7.42 -5.72
C MET A 197 -13.88 7.66 -7.20
N ALA A 198 -14.56 8.76 -7.52
CA ALA A 198 -14.78 9.14 -8.91
C ALA A 198 -13.47 9.51 -9.63
N ALA A 199 -12.58 10.23 -8.95
CA ALA A 199 -11.26 10.56 -9.49
C ALA A 199 -10.35 9.32 -9.58
N PHE A 200 -10.38 8.46 -8.57
CA PHE A 200 -9.69 7.17 -8.55
C PHE A 200 -10.14 6.25 -9.71
N ASP A 201 -11.45 6.14 -9.96
CA ASP A 201 -12.00 5.34 -11.06
C ASP A 201 -11.57 5.90 -12.44
N ALA A 202 -11.46 7.22 -12.53
CA ALA A 202 -11.02 7.91 -13.75
C ALA A 202 -9.49 7.91 -13.94
N PHE A 203 -8.72 7.50 -12.93
CA PHE A 203 -7.28 7.50 -12.99
C PHE A 203 -6.77 6.44 -14.00
N GLU A 204 -6.06 6.88 -15.01
CA GLU A 204 -5.58 6.02 -16.08
C GLU A 204 -4.29 5.29 -15.67
N VAL A 205 -4.32 3.97 -15.65
CA VAL A 205 -3.13 3.12 -15.52
C VAL A 205 -2.88 2.45 -16.85
N LYS A 206 -1.67 2.65 -17.39
CA LYS A 206 -1.27 2.16 -18.70
C LYS A 206 -0.28 1.00 -18.55
N GLY A 207 -0.24 0.13 -19.57
CA GLY A 207 0.67 -1.00 -19.62
C GLY A 207 -0.01 -2.36 -19.41
N TYR A 208 0.64 -3.39 -19.92
CA TYR A 208 0.14 -4.77 -19.89
C TYR A 208 0.86 -5.61 -18.82
N THR A 209 2.16 -5.37 -18.63
CA THR A 209 2.95 -6.05 -17.61
C THR A 209 2.81 -5.36 -16.25
N ARG A 210 3.06 -6.10 -15.18
CA ARG A 210 3.07 -5.52 -13.83
C ARG A 210 4.05 -4.36 -13.72
N TYR A 211 5.24 -4.50 -14.32
CA TYR A 211 6.23 -3.43 -14.34
C TYR A 211 5.67 -2.14 -15.00
N GLU A 212 5.07 -2.27 -16.17
CA GLU A 212 4.50 -1.12 -16.89
C GLU A 212 3.39 -0.44 -16.08
N LYS A 213 2.50 -1.23 -15.47
CA LYS A 213 1.43 -0.71 -14.61
C LYS A 213 1.98 0.00 -13.38
N VAL A 214 2.94 -0.60 -12.67
CA VAL A 214 3.60 0.01 -11.51
C VAL A 214 4.28 1.32 -11.90
N LYS A 215 4.97 1.33 -13.05
CA LYS A 215 5.60 2.55 -13.59
C LYS A 215 4.57 3.60 -13.99
N SER A 216 3.48 3.21 -14.62
CA SER A 216 2.39 4.12 -14.99
C SER A 216 1.76 4.77 -13.76
N ILE A 217 1.52 4.00 -12.70
CA ILE A 217 1.01 4.53 -11.42
C ILE A 217 1.98 5.55 -10.85
N HIS A 218 3.26 5.17 -10.73
CA HIS A 218 4.34 6.02 -10.23
C HIS A 218 4.40 7.37 -10.99
N ASP A 219 4.54 7.29 -12.30
CA ASP A 219 4.74 8.47 -13.14
C ASP A 219 3.50 9.38 -13.20
N THR A 220 2.30 8.78 -13.15
CA THR A 220 1.07 9.56 -13.23
C THR A 220 0.78 10.28 -11.93
N ILE A 221 1.00 9.65 -10.78
CA ILE A 221 0.89 10.33 -9.48
C ILE A 221 1.91 11.48 -9.42
N ALA A 222 3.20 11.21 -9.69
CA ALA A 222 4.25 12.24 -9.64
C ALA A 222 4.01 13.42 -10.60
N LYS A 223 3.28 13.22 -11.70
CA LYS A 223 2.89 14.31 -12.61
C LYS A 223 1.71 15.13 -12.12
N GLN A 224 0.87 14.52 -11.29
CA GLN A 224 -0.39 15.13 -10.84
C GLN A 224 -0.23 15.98 -9.60
N VAL A 225 0.66 15.58 -8.68
CA VAL A 225 0.75 16.14 -7.34
C VAL A 225 2.04 16.93 -7.12
N THR A 226 2.10 17.65 -6.00
CA THR A 226 3.31 18.29 -5.50
C THR A 226 3.35 18.06 -3.99
N TYR A 227 4.51 17.66 -3.46
CA TYR A 227 4.67 17.49 -2.01
C TYR A 227 4.26 18.75 -1.26
N ASP A 228 3.44 18.63 -0.21
CA ASP A 228 2.94 19.81 0.52
C ASP A 228 4.09 20.63 1.11
N PRO A 229 4.33 21.86 0.63
CA PRO A 229 5.43 22.68 1.12
C PRO A 229 5.23 23.18 2.56
N ASN A 230 4.02 23.04 3.09
CA ASN A 230 3.64 23.51 4.43
C ASN A 230 3.47 22.37 5.43
N TYR A 231 3.86 21.15 5.07
CA TYR A 231 3.62 19.93 5.84
C TYR A 231 3.98 19.98 7.32
N ASP A 232 4.79 20.94 7.74
CA ASP A 232 5.32 21.09 9.10
C ASP A 232 4.71 22.26 9.89
N ASN A 233 3.67 22.87 9.38
CA ASN A 233 3.08 24.06 10.03
C ASN A 233 1.55 24.09 9.92
N ALA A 234 0.94 25.10 10.56
CA ALA A 234 -0.51 25.26 10.63
C ALA A 234 -1.20 25.54 9.27
N ASN A 235 -0.42 25.74 8.20
CA ASN A 235 -0.94 25.94 6.85
C ASN A 235 -0.83 24.67 6.00
N ALA A 236 -0.47 23.52 6.60
CA ALA A 236 -0.48 22.24 5.92
C ALA A 236 -1.88 21.92 5.38
N ASN A 237 -1.93 21.23 4.25
CA ASN A 237 -3.18 20.70 3.76
C ASN A 237 -3.73 19.68 4.76
N GLY A 238 -4.94 19.90 5.27
CA GLY A 238 -5.54 19.03 6.29
C GLY A 238 -5.79 17.59 5.84
N THR A 239 -5.76 17.32 4.52
CA THR A 239 -5.88 15.99 3.94
C THR A 239 -4.55 15.43 3.43
N ALA A 240 -3.43 16.08 3.71
CA ALA A 240 -2.12 15.75 3.12
C ALA A 240 -1.65 14.31 3.38
N HIS A 241 -2.04 13.75 4.52
CA HIS A 241 -1.72 12.36 4.90
C HIS A 241 -2.64 11.30 4.28
N GLU A 242 -3.71 11.71 3.63
CA GLU A 242 -4.76 10.84 3.10
C GLU A 242 -4.63 10.66 1.57
N PRO A 243 -5.15 9.57 1.00
CA PRO A 243 -5.15 9.37 -0.45
C PRO A 243 -6.00 10.43 -1.17
N THR A 244 -6.95 11.08 -0.47
CA THR A 244 -7.73 12.21 -0.99
C THR A 244 -6.85 13.32 -1.53
N SER A 245 -5.68 13.56 -0.93
CA SER A 245 -4.72 14.59 -1.34
C SER A 245 -4.07 14.33 -2.70
N VAL A 246 -4.08 13.08 -3.16
CA VAL A 246 -3.59 12.69 -4.49
C VAL A 246 -4.70 12.79 -5.54
N PHE A 247 -5.93 12.46 -5.18
CA PHE A 247 -7.05 12.39 -6.14
C PHE A 247 -7.86 13.68 -6.22
N LEU A 248 -7.75 14.57 -5.23
CA LEU A 248 -8.52 15.82 -5.17
C LEU A 248 -7.61 17.04 -5.04
N GLU A 249 -8.05 18.18 -5.59
CA GLU A 249 -7.38 19.46 -5.35
C GLU A 249 -7.29 19.78 -3.85
N PRO A 250 -6.18 20.34 -3.38
CA PRO A 250 -5.12 21.02 -4.14
C PRO A 250 -3.98 20.11 -4.64
N PHE A 251 -4.09 18.78 -4.57
CA PHE A 251 -3.07 17.81 -4.96
C PHE A 251 -1.74 17.99 -4.20
N LEU A 252 -1.83 18.14 -2.89
CA LEU A 252 -0.70 18.40 -1.99
C LEU A 252 -0.57 17.29 -0.93
N PRO A 253 -0.15 16.07 -1.32
CA PRO A 253 0.11 14.99 -0.37
C PRO A 253 1.45 15.18 0.36
N VAL A 254 1.57 14.49 1.49
CA VAL A 254 2.85 14.10 2.09
C VAL A 254 3.12 12.60 1.83
N CYS A 255 4.21 12.07 2.34
CA CYS A 255 4.66 10.70 2.04
C CYS A 255 3.57 9.63 2.25
N GLU A 256 2.73 9.78 3.28
CA GLU A 256 1.65 8.83 3.57
C GLU A 256 0.56 8.89 2.48
N GLY A 257 0.11 10.09 2.09
CA GLY A 257 -0.86 10.25 1.00
C GLY A 257 -0.36 9.66 -0.34
N TYR A 258 0.93 9.83 -0.67
CA TYR A 258 1.55 9.17 -1.82
C TYR A 258 1.47 7.64 -1.71
N ALA A 259 1.89 7.10 -0.55
CA ALA A 259 1.96 5.66 -0.35
C ALA A 259 0.56 4.99 -0.36
N GLU A 260 -0.43 5.66 0.21
CA GLU A 260 -1.81 5.19 0.25
C GLU A 260 -2.45 5.19 -1.15
N ALA A 261 -2.34 6.28 -1.89
CA ALA A 261 -2.88 6.37 -3.25
C ALA A 261 -2.20 5.36 -4.19
N PHE A 262 -0.87 5.21 -4.07
CA PHE A 262 -0.12 4.23 -4.84
C PHE A 262 -0.59 2.80 -4.57
N LYS A 263 -0.80 2.44 -3.28
CA LYS A 263 -1.36 1.15 -2.91
C LYS A 263 -2.76 0.93 -3.48
N MET A 264 -3.67 1.90 -3.34
CA MET A 264 -5.03 1.79 -3.88
C MET A 264 -5.02 1.47 -5.37
N LEU A 265 -4.16 2.14 -6.14
CA LEU A 265 -4.04 1.91 -7.58
C LEU A 265 -3.40 0.55 -7.90
N CYS A 266 -2.39 0.12 -7.15
CA CYS A 266 -1.84 -1.23 -7.26
C CYS A 266 -2.89 -2.31 -6.99
N ASP A 267 -3.68 -2.15 -5.93
CA ASP A 267 -4.74 -3.11 -5.57
C ASP A 267 -5.80 -3.22 -6.68
N ARG A 268 -6.20 -2.08 -7.27
CA ARG A 268 -7.11 -2.05 -8.42
C ARG A 268 -6.60 -2.86 -9.60
N GLU A 269 -5.29 -2.80 -9.84
CA GLU A 269 -4.61 -3.53 -10.91
C GLU A 269 -4.23 -4.96 -10.54
N GLY A 270 -4.62 -5.45 -9.34
CA GLY A 270 -4.28 -6.80 -8.87
C GLY A 270 -2.80 -6.98 -8.53
N ILE A 271 -2.08 -5.90 -8.23
CA ILE A 271 -0.65 -5.90 -7.91
C ILE A 271 -0.48 -5.89 -6.39
N PRO A 272 0.12 -6.93 -5.78
CA PRO A 272 0.34 -6.94 -4.34
C PRO A 272 1.25 -5.79 -3.91
N CYS A 273 0.71 -4.90 -3.07
CA CYS A 273 1.38 -3.71 -2.59
C CYS A 273 1.08 -3.50 -1.10
N LEU A 274 2.07 -3.06 -0.35
CA LEU A 274 1.97 -2.72 1.07
C LEU A 274 2.37 -1.27 1.27
N ILE A 275 1.70 -0.61 2.22
CA ILE A 275 2.21 0.61 2.83
C ILE A 275 3.24 0.20 3.86
N VAL A 276 4.39 0.84 3.84
CA VAL A 276 5.48 0.61 4.79
C VAL A 276 5.73 1.89 5.56
N VAL A 277 5.68 1.79 6.87
CA VAL A 277 5.95 2.90 7.77
C VAL A 277 7.24 2.67 8.54
N GLY A 278 7.97 3.76 8.77
CA GLY A 278 9.26 3.66 9.42
C GLY A 278 10.00 4.98 9.45
N GLN A 279 11.30 4.93 9.29
CA GLN A 279 12.16 6.11 9.22
C GLN A 279 12.82 6.22 7.85
N GLY A 280 12.76 7.42 7.26
CA GLY A 280 13.49 7.80 6.08
C GLY A 280 14.50 8.88 6.42
N ASN A 281 15.80 8.61 6.26
CA ASN A 281 16.88 9.53 6.57
C ASN A 281 16.83 10.09 8.01
N GLY A 282 16.31 9.30 8.96
CA GLY A 282 16.21 9.65 10.39
C GLY A 282 14.96 10.42 10.79
N GLY A 283 14.07 10.70 9.88
CA GLY A 283 12.72 11.22 10.13
C GLY A 283 11.67 10.16 9.87
N GLY A 284 10.48 10.33 10.42
CA GLY A 284 9.37 9.47 10.12
C GLY A 284 9.00 9.51 8.63
N HIS A 285 8.65 8.36 8.03
CA HIS A 285 8.42 8.24 6.60
C HIS A 285 7.52 7.07 6.23
N ALA A 286 6.81 7.19 5.12
CA ALA A 286 6.01 6.14 4.54
C ALA A 286 6.36 5.94 3.06
N TRP A 287 6.37 4.68 2.63
CA TRP A 287 6.64 4.27 1.25
C TRP A 287 5.91 2.96 0.94
N ASN A 288 6.20 2.31 -0.17
CA ASN A 288 5.55 1.06 -0.55
C ASN A 288 6.53 -0.09 -0.73
N TYR A 289 6.06 -1.31 -0.45
CA TYR A 289 6.64 -2.54 -0.98
C TYR A 289 5.70 -3.13 -2.02
N VAL A 290 6.26 -3.48 -3.17
CA VAL A 290 5.53 -4.07 -4.30
C VAL A 290 6.06 -5.45 -4.58
N LYS A 291 5.19 -6.43 -4.71
CA LYS A 291 5.58 -7.79 -5.10
C LYS A 291 5.55 -7.91 -6.62
N MET A 292 6.70 -8.22 -7.19
CA MET A 292 6.84 -8.37 -8.63
C MET A 292 6.70 -9.83 -9.08
N GLU A 293 6.73 -10.05 -10.39
CA GLU A 293 6.48 -11.37 -11.01
C GLU A 293 7.50 -12.44 -10.61
N ASP A 294 8.70 -12.04 -10.16
CA ASP A 294 9.71 -12.96 -9.62
C ASP A 294 9.42 -13.42 -8.17
N GLY A 295 8.26 -13.01 -7.64
CA GLY A 295 7.79 -13.38 -6.31
C GLY A 295 8.45 -12.63 -5.15
N LYS A 296 9.36 -11.70 -5.43
CA LYS A 296 10.06 -10.90 -4.41
C LYS A 296 9.41 -9.54 -4.22
N TRP A 297 9.71 -8.93 -3.08
CA TRP A 297 9.25 -7.60 -2.73
C TRP A 297 10.33 -6.56 -3.01
N TYR A 298 9.93 -5.43 -3.55
CA TYR A 298 10.78 -4.29 -3.90
C TYR A 298 10.20 -3.02 -3.33
N ALA A 299 11.06 -2.10 -2.90
CA ALA A 299 10.61 -0.81 -2.40
C ALA A 299 10.36 0.17 -3.54
N VAL A 300 9.33 0.97 -3.35
CA VAL A 300 9.03 2.16 -4.15
C VAL A 300 8.83 3.31 -3.18
N ASP A 301 9.66 4.35 -3.27
CA ASP A 301 9.45 5.59 -2.55
C ASP A 301 9.18 6.71 -3.56
N LEU A 302 7.93 6.82 -3.93
CA LEU A 302 7.45 7.80 -4.89
C LEU A 302 7.65 9.24 -4.39
N THR A 303 7.55 9.47 -3.09
CA THR A 303 7.79 10.78 -2.48
C THR A 303 9.21 11.29 -2.76
N TRP A 304 10.21 10.41 -2.69
CA TRP A 304 11.59 10.79 -2.93
C TRP A 304 11.98 10.78 -4.40
N ASP A 305 11.19 10.13 -5.25
CA ASP A 305 11.33 10.18 -6.71
C ASP A 305 10.59 11.38 -7.34
N ASP A 306 9.57 11.94 -6.66
CA ASP A 306 8.86 13.14 -7.10
C ASP A 306 9.62 14.41 -6.71
N LYS A 307 10.29 15.02 -7.70
CA LYS A 307 11.03 16.27 -7.57
C LYS A 307 10.71 17.16 -8.77
N SER A 308 11.58 18.11 -9.08
CA SER A 308 11.46 18.96 -10.27
C SER A 308 11.38 18.15 -11.60
N LEU A 309 11.91 16.96 -11.60
CA LEU A 309 11.73 15.91 -12.60
C LEU A 309 11.41 14.62 -11.87
N ILE A 310 10.75 13.67 -12.53
CA ILE A 310 10.50 12.35 -11.99
C ILE A 310 11.80 11.56 -12.05
N TYR A 311 12.19 11.01 -10.91
CA TYR A 311 13.36 10.15 -10.77
C TYR A 311 12.92 8.70 -10.55
N TYR A 312 13.85 7.78 -10.68
CA TYR A 312 13.65 6.34 -10.45
C TYR A 312 14.73 5.79 -9.51
N ASP A 313 15.27 6.66 -8.67
CA ASP A 313 16.32 6.31 -7.72
C ASP A 313 15.78 5.42 -6.60
N TYR A 314 14.47 5.46 -6.38
CA TYR A 314 13.75 4.68 -5.37
C TYR A 314 12.63 3.80 -5.96
N PHE A 315 12.64 3.62 -7.28
CA PHE A 315 11.65 2.84 -7.98
C PHE A 315 12.05 1.36 -8.08
N LEU A 316 11.29 0.47 -7.44
CA LEU A 316 11.52 -0.98 -7.40
C LEU A 316 12.94 -1.37 -6.97
N VAL A 317 13.42 -0.73 -5.91
CA VAL A 317 14.75 -0.95 -5.36
C VAL A 317 14.76 -2.07 -4.31
N GLY A 318 15.91 -2.69 -4.11
CA GLY A 318 16.15 -3.67 -3.06
C GLY A 318 16.93 -3.08 -1.89
N ALA A 319 17.04 -3.84 -0.80
CA ALA A 319 17.68 -3.44 0.45
C ALA A 319 19.12 -2.88 0.26
N ASN A 320 19.89 -3.53 -0.61
CA ASN A 320 21.28 -3.15 -0.90
C ASN A 320 21.44 -2.29 -2.16
N SER A 321 20.34 -1.81 -2.74
CA SER A 321 20.40 -0.90 -3.87
C SER A 321 21.04 0.41 -3.42
N THR A 322 22.05 0.86 -4.16
CA THR A 322 22.72 2.14 -3.94
C THR A 322 22.20 3.17 -4.91
N ASN A 323 22.24 4.41 -4.51
CA ASN A 323 21.67 5.52 -5.26
C ASN A 323 22.72 6.64 -5.37
N ARG A 324 22.79 7.28 -6.53
CA ARG A 324 23.73 8.36 -6.82
C ARG A 324 23.57 9.60 -5.95
N TYR A 325 22.38 9.81 -5.37
CA TYR A 325 22.11 10.97 -4.51
C TYR A 325 22.67 10.85 -3.11
N PHE A 326 22.99 9.65 -2.64
CA PHE A 326 23.59 9.51 -1.30
C PHE A 326 25.06 9.93 -1.21
N GLY A 327 25.60 10.49 -2.28
CA GLY A 327 26.93 11.16 -2.29
C GLY A 327 28.14 10.22 -2.18
N ASN A 328 27.92 8.95 -1.88
CA ASN A 328 28.91 7.90 -1.93
C ASN A 328 28.23 6.59 -2.30
N ASN A 329 28.88 5.81 -3.12
CA ASN A 329 28.39 4.56 -3.66
C ASN A 329 28.24 3.43 -2.62
N THR A 330 28.28 3.75 -1.34
CA THR A 330 28.23 2.79 -0.23
C THR A 330 26.94 2.88 0.57
N THR A 331 26.14 3.93 0.40
CA THR A 331 24.87 4.09 1.10
C THR A 331 23.77 3.35 0.36
N THR A 332 23.16 2.39 1.02
CA THR A 332 22.11 1.55 0.45
C THR A 332 20.73 2.10 0.81
N PHE A 333 19.68 1.56 0.15
CA PHE A 333 18.30 1.86 0.51
C PHE A 333 18.05 1.62 2.01
N SER A 334 18.41 0.45 2.53
CA SER A 334 18.24 0.11 3.94
C SER A 334 19.08 0.94 4.93
N ASN A 335 20.12 1.65 4.48
CA ASN A 335 20.82 2.61 5.32
C ASN A 335 20.03 3.92 5.51
N LYS A 336 19.06 4.18 4.62
CA LYS A 336 18.25 5.39 4.61
C LYS A 336 16.81 5.13 5.00
N HIS A 337 16.33 3.89 4.82
CA HIS A 337 14.96 3.48 5.13
C HIS A 337 14.98 2.33 6.14
N THR A 338 14.38 2.57 7.29
CA THR A 338 14.20 1.54 8.32
C THR A 338 12.71 1.30 8.52
N ALA A 339 12.22 0.19 8.01
CA ALA A 339 10.84 -0.23 8.23
C ALA A 339 10.67 -0.63 9.71
N THR A 340 9.93 0.14 10.47
CA THR A 340 9.66 -0.18 11.89
C THR A 340 8.37 -0.95 12.06
N GLY A 341 7.41 -0.78 11.15
CA GLY A 341 6.07 -1.35 11.25
C GLY A 341 5.23 -0.75 12.36
N GLU A 342 5.75 0.27 13.03
CA GLU A 342 5.15 0.84 14.21
C GLU A 342 4.23 1.99 13.81
N ARG A 343 2.94 1.69 13.70
CA ARG A 343 1.92 2.69 13.42
C ARG A 343 1.35 3.35 14.67
N PHE A 344 1.63 2.83 15.87
CA PHE A 344 1.10 3.38 17.12
C PHE A 344 2.21 3.87 18.04
N ILE A 345 1.99 5.03 18.63
CA ILE A 345 2.86 5.53 19.69
C ILE A 345 2.79 4.58 20.88
N GLY A 346 3.95 4.07 21.26
CA GLY A 346 4.10 3.14 22.37
C GLY A 346 4.36 1.69 21.97
N GLY A 347 4.52 1.37 20.69
CA GLY A 347 4.98 0.05 20.23
C GLY A 347 4.05 -1.11 20.60
N LEU A 348 2.77 -0.84 20.80
CA LEU A 348 1.81 -1.87 21.20
C LEU A 348 1.42 -2.82 20.08
N TYR A 349 1.54 -2.36 18.83
CA TYR A 349 1.24 -3.18 17.68
C TYR A 349 2.25 -2.87 16.56
N ILE A 350 2.90 -3.90 16.05
CA ILE A 350 3.91 -3.80 14.98
C ILE A 350 3.40 -4.59 13.79
N LEU A 351 3.37 -3.92 12.63
CA LEU A 351 3.00 -4.56 11.37
C LEU A 351 4.15 -5.43 10.87
N PRO A 352 3.91 -6.70 10.55
CA PRO A 352 4.93 -7.56 9.95
C PRO A 352 5.09 -7.22 8.47
N TYR A 353 6.32 -7.00 8.02
CA TYR A 353 6.62 -6.82 6.60
C TYR A 353 7.36 -8.01 6.01
N PRO A 354 7.15 -8.32 4.70
CA PRO A 354 7.93 -9.32 4.02
C PRO A 354 9.38 -8.89 3.85
N GLU A 355 10.26 -9.86 3.67
CA GLU A 355 11.66 -9.58 3.36
C GLU A 355 11.77 -8.84 2.02
N LEU A 356 12.50 -7.72 2.04
CA LEU A 356 12.79 -6.94 0.85
C LEU A 356 13.88 -7.64 0.02
N SER A 357 13.74 -7.65 -1.30
CA SER A 357 14.80 -8.11 -2.21
C SER A 357 16.12 -7.42 -1.89
N GLN A 358 17.24 -8.13 -2.01
CA GLN A 358 18.55 -7.53 -1.77
C GLN A 358 19.00 -6.59 -2.90
N THR A 359 18.52 -6.80 -4.12
CA THR A 359 18.88 -6.03 -5.31
C THR A 359 17.64 -5.40 -5.95
N ALA A 360 17.83 -4.35 -6.72
CA ALA A 360 16.74 -3.75 -7.49
C ALA A 360 16.07 -4.76 -8.44
N TYR A 361 14.79 -4.53 -8.69
CA TYR A 361 14.05 -5.26 -9.71
C TYR A 361 14.56 -4.87 -11.08
N ALA A 362 14.99 -5.75 -11.84
CA ALA A 362 15.24 -5.56 -13.24
C ALA A 362 16.46 -4.76 -13.67
N LEU A 363 16.70 -4.89 -14.93
CA LEU A 363 17.37 -3.91 -15.75
C LEU A 363 16.61 -2.62 -15.66
N MET A 364 17.21 -1.59 -15.17
CA MET A 364 16.59 -0.30 -15.16
C MET A 364 16.48 0.22 -16.57
N LEU A 365 15.34 0.68 -16.86
CA LEU A 365 14.95 1.16 -18.15
C LEU A 365 15.33 2.60 -18.30
N GLY A 366 15.57 3.04 -19.51
CA GLY A 366 15.73 4.43 -19.82
C GLY A 366 14.51 5.22 -19.37
N ASP A 367 14.75 6.34 -18.76
CA ASP A 367 13.77 7.23 -18.14
C ASP A 367 12.71 7.80 -19.09
N ALA A 368 12.94 7.69 -20.39
CA ALA A 368 12.07 8.27 -21.41
C ALA A 368 11.22 7.24 -22.15
N ASN A 369 11.22 5.97 -21.78
CA ASN A 369 10.66 4.96 -22.66
C ASN A 369 9.76 3.98 -21.93
N THR A 370 8.45 4.21 -22.08
CA THR A 370 7.39 3.38 -21.52
C THR A 370 7.21 2.03 -22.24
N ASP A 371 7.86 1.84 -23.40
CA ASP A 371 7.71 0.65 -24.25
C ASP A 371 8.53 -0.56 -23.81
N ILE A 372 9.37 -0.43 -22.79
CA ILE A 372 10.22 -1.54 -22.34
C ILE A 372 9.64 -2.20 -21.11
N ALA A 373 9.47 -3.49 -21.20
CA ALA A 373 9.13 -4.35 -20.08
C ALA A 373 10.24 -5.36 -19.82
N VAL A 374 10.48 -5.67 -18.55
CA VAL A 374 11.39 -6.75 -18.15
C VAL A 374 10.61 -7.83 -17.44
N ARG A 375 10.47 -8.98 -18.07
CA ARG A 375 9.79 -10.16 -17.54
C ARG A 375 10.83 -11.07 -16.88
N LYS A 376 11.11 -10.81 -15.59
CA LYS A 376 12.17 -11.53 -14.86
C LYS A 376 11.91 -13.03 -14.72
N ALA A 377 10.69 -13.42 -14.45
CA ALA A 377 10.33 -14.84 -14.34
C ALA A 377 10.68 -15.61 -15.61
N ASP A 378 10.53 -14.95 -16.75
CA ASP A 378 10.81 -15.54 -18.07
C ASP A 378 12.23 -15.25 -18.56
N GLY A 379 12.93 -14.31 -17.95
CA GLY A 379 14.22 -13.84 -18.43
C GLY A 379 14.11 -13.13 -19.80
N ILE A 380 13.05 -12.36 -20.02
CA ILE A 380 12.77 -11.64 -21.26
C ILE A 380 12.91 -10.13 -21.03
N VAL A 381 13.50 -9.44 -22.00
CA VAL A 381 13.43 -8.00 -22.17
C VAL A 381 12.57 -7.70 -23.40
N LEU A 382 11.44 -7.06 -23.21
CA LEU A 382 10.51 -6.72 -24.27
C LEU A 382 10.74 -5.26 -24.69
N LEU A 383 11.10 -5.04 -25.97
CA LEU A 383 11.32 -3.75 -26.58
C LEU A 383 10.11 -3.31 -27.37
N GLY A 384 9.85 -2.01 -27.41
CA GLY A 384 8.90 -1.40 -28.33
C GLY A 384 9.35 -1.47 -29.80
N LYS A 385 8.42 -1.18 -30.72
CA LYS A 385 8.55 -1.30 -32.19
C LYS A 385 9.82 -0.65 -32.76
N SER A 386 10.12 0.56 -32.29
CA SER A 386 11.21 1.36 -32.84
C SER A 386 12.38 1.55 -31.90
N GLN A 387 12.39 0.89 -30.77
CA GLN A 387 13.32 1.10 -29.70
C GLN A 387 14.71 0.53 -29.97
N SER A 388 15.75 1.29 -29.70
CA SER A 388 17.12 0.82 -29.74
C SER A 388 17.53 0.22 -28.39
N LEU A 389 18.01 -1.00 -28.39
CA LEU A 389 18.48 -1.69 -27.19
C LEU A 389 19.58 -0.88 -26.47
N SER A 390 20.48 -0.26 -27.21
CA SER A 390 21.64 0.46 -26.64
C SER A 390 21.29 1.81 -26.00
N THR A 391 20.15 2.41 -26.37
CA THR A 391 19.69 3.69 -25.81
C THR A 391 18.52 3.52 -24.85
N ALA A 392 18.02 2.31 -24.76
CA ALA A 392 16.81 1.99 -24.02
C ALA A 392 17.05 1.68 -22.54
N PHE A 393 18.30 1.42 -22.15
CA PHE A 393 18.63 1.00 -20.79
C PHE A 393 19.60 1.95 -20.12
N ILE A 394 19.28 2.26 -18.87
CA ILE A 394 20.24 2.81 -17.90
C ILE A 394 20.70 1.66 -17.02
N ALA A 395 22.02 1.43 -16.99
CA ALA A 395 22.57 0.42 -16.10
C ALA A 395 22.29 0.79 -14.64
N PRO A 396 21.82 -0.13 -13.80
CA PRO A 396 21.79 0.10 -12.37
C PRO A 396 23.16 0.54 -11.87
N TYR A 397 23.17 1.42 -10.89
CA TYR A 397 24.44 1.92 -10.36
C TYR A 397 25.35 0.76 -9.92
N GLY A 398 26.62 0.81 -10.29
CA GLY A 398 27.59 -0.26 -9.99
C GLY A 398 27.41 -1.53 -10.82
N SER A 399 26.58 -1.50 -11.87
CA SER A 399 26.43 -2.60 -12.81
C SER A 399 27.11 -2.31 -14.16
N THR A 400 27.34 -3.38 -14.92
CA THR A 400 27.72 -3.30 -16.32
C THR A 400 26.69 -4.01 -17.18
N ILE A 401 26.43 -3.48 -18.37
CA ILE A 401 25.52 -4.09 -19.35
C ILE A 401 26.34 -4.43 -20.61
N SER A 402 26.09 -5.61 -21.14
CA SER A 402 26.57 -6.03 -22.43
C SER A 402 25.43 -6.58 -23.28
N TYR A 403 25.54 -6.45 -24.60
CA TYR A 403 24.51 -6.84 -25.55
C TYR A 403 25.07 -7.85 -26.56
N SER A 404 24.25 -8.83 -26.90
CA SER A 404 24.51 -9.77 -28.00
C SER A 404 23.26 -9.88 -28.87
N GLY A 405 23.31 -9.16 -30.01
CA GLY A 405 22.14 -9.00 -30.88
C GLY A 405 21.17 -7.91 -30.38
N THR A 406 20.47 -7.28 -31.31
CA THR A 406 19.55 -6.16 -31.04
C THR A 406 18.12 -6.44 -31.48
N THR A 407 17.87 -7.66 -31.96
CA THR A 407 16.56 -8.14 -32.46
C THR A 407 15.97 -9.15 -31.52
N THR A 408 14.75 -9.59 -31.78
CA THR A 408 14.15 -10.76 -31.14
C THR A 408 15.11 -11.96 -31.20
N GLY A 409 15.34 -12.61 -30.06
CA GLY A 409 16.35 -13.67 -29.90
C GLY A 409 17.76 -13.18 -29.53
N GLY A 410 18.02 -11.88 -29.54
CA GLY A 410 19.25 -11.31 -28.96
C GLY A 410 19.29 -11.44 -27.42
N SER A 411 20.36 -10.94 -26.80
CA SER A 411 20.46 -10.98 -25.34
C SER A 411 21.05 -9.70 -24.72
N VAL A 412 20.62 -9.43 -23.49
CA VAL A 412 21.19 -8.40 -22.61
C VAL A 412 21.72 -9.07 -21.37
N THR A 413 22.97 -8.82 -21.05
CA THR A 413 23.61 -9.36 -19.85
C THR A 413 23.95 -8.22 -18.90
N VAL A 414 23.47 -8.31 -17.67
CA VAL A 414 23.74 -7.37 -16.59
C VAL A 414 24.59 -8.04 -15.53
N THR A 415 25.66 -7.38 -15.14
CA THR A 415 26.51 -7.81 -14.02
C THR A 415 26.47 -6.75 -12.93
N GLN A 416 26.01 -7.11 -11.73
CA GLN A 416 25.94 -6.24 -10.56
C GLN A 416 26.35 -7.01 -9.30
N GLY A 417 27.23 -6.45 -8.48
CA GLY A 417 27.66 -7.06 -7.22
C GLY A 417 28.26 -8.47 -7.39
N GLY A 418 28.88 -8.77 -8.53
CA GLY A 418 29.45 -10.09 -8.85
C GLY A 418 28.41 -11.10 -9.38
N THR A 419 27.14 -10.73 -9.43
CA THR A 419 26.07 -11.57 -10.00
C THR A 419 25.83 -11.16 -11.46
N THR A 420 25.77 -12.14 -12.34
CA THR A 420 25.48 -11.93 -13.76
C THR A 420 24.12 -12.53 -14.12
N THR A 421 23.27 -11.72 -14.73
CA THR A 421 21.94 -12.15 -15.22
C THR A 421 21.86 -11.85 -16.72
N THR A 422 21.42 -12.83 -17.49
CA THR A 422 21.22 -12.68 -18.94
C THR A 422 19.73 -12.78 -19.27
N TYR A 423 19.26 -11.83 -20.04
CA TYR A 423 17.90 -11.77 -20.54
C TYR A 423 17.87 -11.94 -22.03
N THR A 424 16.85 -12.65 -22.54
CA THR A 424 16.59 -12.75 -23.98
C THR A 424 15.82 -11.50 -24.42
N VAL A 425 16.20 -10.93 -25.55
CA VAL A 425 15.49 -9.80 -26.14
C VAL A 425 14.32 -10.29 -26.97
N ALA A 426 13.16 -9.68 -26.78
CA ALA A 426 12.03 -9.79 -27.69
C ALA A 426 11.61 -8.37 -28.08
N ARG A 427 11.39 -8.13 -29.36
CA ARG A 427 10.79 -6.87 -29.85
C ARG A 427 9.30 -7.10 -30.02
N ARG A 428 8.50 -6.27 -29.37
CA ARG A 428 7.03 -6.37 -29.44
C ARG A 428 6.56 -6.32 -30.88
N GLY A 429 5.86 -7.37 -31.30
CA GLY A 429 5.36 -7.52 -32.64
C GLY A 429 6.34 -8.12 -33.67
N ASP A 430 7.65 -8.23 -33.39
CA ASP A 430 8.65 -8.85 -34.29
C ASP A 430 8.68 -10.38 -34.08
N VAL A 431 7.70 -11.07 -34.61
CA VAL A 431 7.49 -12.52 -34.43
C VAL A 431 8.22 -13.33 -35.50
N VAL A 432 8.50 -12.73 -36.65
CA VAL A 432 9.25 -13.34 -37.75
C VAL A 432 10.77 -13.23 -37.55
N VAL A 433 11.21 -12.35 -36.63
CA VAL A 433 12.62 -12.15 -36.26
C VAL A 433 13.44 -11.51 -37.39
N ASP A 434 12.85 -10.55 -38.08
CA ASP A 434 13.51 -9.79 -39.16
C ASP A 434 13.81 -8.34 -38.77
N ASN A 435 13.57 -7.97 -37.49
CA ASN A 435 13.76 -6.63 -36.91
C ASN A 435 12.78 -5.58 -37.50
N ALA A 436 11.71 -6.01 -38.12
CA ALA A 436 10.63 -5.16 -38.59
C ALA A 436 9.31 -5.64 -37.96
N VAL A 437 8.42 -4.73 -37.65
CA VAL A 437 7.06 -5.06 -37.20
C VAL A 437 6.09 -4.66 -38.29
N ASN A 438 5.52 -5.66 -38.96
CA ASN A 438 4.75 -5.45 -40.18
C ASN A 438 3.70 -6.56 -40.39
N THR A 439 3.03 -6.52 -41.54
CA THR A 439 1.97 -7.49 -41.87
C THR A 439 2.43 -8.95 -41.96
N THR A 440 3.74 -9.22 -42.10
CA THR A 440 4.27 -10.60 -42.10
C THR A 440 4.18 -11.18 -40.68
N ASP A 441 4.47 -10.38 -39.66
CA ASP A 441 4.32 -10.77 -38.27
C ASP A 441 2.86 -11.01 -37.91
N TYR A 442 1.99 -10.08 -38.31
CA TYR A 442 0.55 -10.23 -38.15
C TYR A 442 0.06 -11.55 -38.77
N ALA A 443 0.48 -11.85 -39.99
CA ALA A 443 0.09 -13.09 -40.66
C ALA A 443 0.56 -14.35 -39.91
N LYS A 444 1.71 -14.29 -39.23
CA LYS A 444 2.23 -15.37 -38.40
C LYS A 444 1.41 -15.54 -37.12
N VAL A 445 1.14 -14.44 -36.41
CA VAL A 445 0.31 -14.43 -35.20
C VAL A 445 -1.11 -14.91 -35.53
N ALA A 446 -1.75 -14.35 -36.54
CA ALA A 446 -3.09 -14.76 -36.96
C ALA A 446 -3.20 -16.24 -37.33
N LYS A 447 -2.15 -16.84 -37.92
CA LYS A 447 -2.09 -18.27 -38.17
C LYS A 447 -1.91 -19.07 -36.87
N ALA A 448 -1.16 -18.54 -35.89
CA ALA A 448 -0.97 -19.21 -34.62
C ALA A 448 -2.27 -19.25 -33.81
N THR A 449 -3.09 -18.21 -33.84
CA THR A 449 -4.37 -18.17 -33.11
C THR A 449 -5.40 -19.22 -33.57
N VAL A 450 -5.26 -19.70 -34.79
CA VAL A 450 -6.12 -20.76 -35.34
C VAL A 450 -5.41 -22.14 -35.44
N GLY A 451 -4.23 -22.25 -34.84
CA GLY A 451 -3.46 -23.50 -34.81
C GLY A 451 -2.83 -23.90 -36.14
N ALA A 452 -2.77 -22.99 -37.14
CA ALA A 452 -2.17 -23.27 -38.44
C ALA A 452 -0.63 -23.18 -38.44
N VAL A 453 -0.06 -22.51 -37.43
CA VAL A 453 1.38 -22.39 -37.14
C VAL A 453 1.56 -22.46 -35.64
N GLU A 454 2.61 -23.14 -35.19
CA GLU A 454 3.01 -23.16 -33.79
C GLU A 454 4.19 -22.20 -33.58
N ILE A 455 4.10 -21.34 -32.55
CA ILE A 455 5.19 -20.48 -32.08
C ILE A 455 5.72 -21.13 -30.81
N THR A 456 6.94 -21.68 -30.86
CA THR A 456 7.54 -22.40 -29.73
C THR A 456 8.74 -21.70 -29.14
N ASP A 457 9.34 -20.76 -29.88
CA ASP A 457 10.46 -19.98 -29.41
C ASP A 457 9.99 -18.95 -28.37
N LYS A 458 10.70 -18.88 -27.25
CA LYS A 458 10.31 -18.08 -26.11
C LYS A 458 10.31 -16.57 -26.41
N ALA A 459 11.27 -16.07 -27.18
CA ALA A 459 11.34 -14.67 -27.57
C ALA A 459 10.23 -14.31 -28.55
N GLN A 460 9.92 -15.24 -29.49
CA GLN A 460 8.82 -15.04 -30.42
C GLN A 460 7.45 -15.09 -29.75
N LEU A 461 7.26 -15.97 -28.75
CA LEU A 461 6.04 -15.98 -27.93
C LEU A 461 5.88 -14.64 -27.19
N ALA A 462 6.95 -14.15 -26.55
CA ALA A 462 6.91 -12.86 -25.86
C ALA A 462 6.70 -11.67 -26.82
N ALA A 463 7.20 -11.77 -28.05
CA ALA A 463 6.97 -10.76 -29.09
C ALA A 463 5.52 -10.78 -29.61
N ALA A 464 4.87 -11.95 -29.60
CA ALA A 464 3.52 -12.15 -30.08
C ALA A 464 2.43 -11.86 -29.06
N ASP A 465 2.75 -11.98 -27.77
CA ASP A 465 1.88 -11.69 -26.64
C ASP A 465 1.84 -10.17 -26.40
N LEU A 466 0.96 -9.48 -27.13
CA LEU A 466 0.90 -8.01 -27.16
C LEU A 466 0.25 -7.43 -25.90
N ASN A 467 -0.69 -8.17 -25.29
CA ASN A 467 -1.39 -7.77 -24.07
C ASN A 467 -0.68 -8.23 -22.77
N GLY A 468 0.30 -9.14 -22.89
CA GLY A 468 1.09 -9.63 -21.76
C GLY A 468 0.37 -10.61 -20.84
N ASP A 469 -0.71 -11.24 -21.31
CA ASP A 469 -1.50 -12.19 -20.51
C ASP A 469 -0.89 -13.63 -20.48
N GLY A 470 0.15 -13.87 -21.26
CA GLY A 470 0.87 -15.13 -21.35
C GLY A 470 0.32 -16.11 -22.39
N THR A 471 -0.71 -15.72 -23.12
CA THR A 471 -1.28 -16.50 -24.24
C THR A 471 -1.16 -15.71 -25.54
N VAL A 472 -1.11 -16.42 -26.68
CA VAL A 472 -1.14 -15.78 -27.99
C VAL A 472 -2.47 -16.13 -28.65
N ASP A 473 -3.38 -15.17 -28.67
CA ASP A 473 -4.74 -15.38 -29.16
C ASP A 473 -5.23 -14.29 -30.17
N ALA A 474 -6.52 -14.31 -30.48
CA ALA A 474 -7.09 -13.38 -31.45
C ALA A 474 -7.03 -11.91 -30.98
N PHE A 475 -6.93 -11.68 -29.67
CA PHE A 475 -6.79 -10.32 -29.14
C PHE A 475 -5.41 -9.76 -29.45
N ASP A 476 -4.33 -10.57 -29.33
CA ASP A 476 -2.98 -10.16 -29.72
C ASP A 476 -2.87 -9.86 -31.22
N ALA A 477 -3.52 -10.69 -32.05
CA ALA A 477 -3.57 -10.40 -33.48
C ALA A 477 -4.23 -9.04 -33.76
N SER A 478 -5.31 -8.71 -33.04
CA SER A 478 -5.99 -7.42 -33.18
C SER A 478 -5.13 -6.26 -32.70
N LEU A 479 -4.45 -6.42 -31.56
CA LEU A 479 -3.51 -5.43 -31.04
C LEU A 479 -2.32 -5.23 -31.98
N LEU A 480 -1.80 -6.29 -32.56
CA LEU A 480 -0.69 -6.21 -33.52
C LEU A 480 -1.08 -5.45 -34.79
N ASP A 481 -2.31 -5.63 -35.28
CA ASP A 481 -2.82 -4.86 -36.41
C ASP A 481 -2.88 -3.35 -36.10
N LEU A 482 -3.41 -2.99 -34.94
CA LEU A 482 -3.40 -1.58 -34.47
C LEU A 482 -1.97 -1.05 -34.35
N TYR A 483 -1.08 -1.80 -33.73
CA TYR A 483 0.32 -1.43 -33.51
C TYR A 483 1.10 -1.24 -34.83
N ILE A 484 0.84 -2.08 -35.84
CA ILE A 484 1.41 -1.92 -37.19
C ILE A 484 0.94 -0.62 -37.83
N ASN A 485 -0.32 -0.27 -37.63
CA ASN A 485 -0.93 0.94 -38.20
C ASN A 485 -0.59 2.24 -37.45
N GLY A 486 0.22 2.16 -36.39
CA GLY A 486 0.75 3.32 -35.67
C GLY A 486 -0.05 3.73 -34.46
N GLU A 487 -1.00 2.92 -34.03
CA GLU A 487 -1.70 3.10 -32.75
C GLU A 487 -0.73 2.78 -31.61
N GLU A 488 -0.71 3.62 -30.60
CA GLU A 488 0.03 3.33 -29.37
C GLU A 488 -0.78 2.33 -28.52
N LEU A 489 -0.11 1.26 -28.08
CA LEU A 489 -0.74 0.20 -27.26
C LEU A 489 -0.72 0.52 -25.75
N TYR A 490 -0.40 1.76 -25.39
CA TYR A 490 -0.24 2.21 -23.99
C TYR A 490 -1.11 3.41 -23.67
#